data_bdddd8b8e5cb24cd6127a0419446adc3
#
_entry.id   bdddd8b8e5cb24cd6127a0419446adc3
#
_cell.length_a   1.000
_cell.length_b   1.000
_cell.length_c   1.000
_cell.angle_alpha   90.00
_cell.angle_beta   90.00
_cell.angle_gamma   90.00
#
_symmetry.space_group_name_H-M   'P 1'
#
loop_
_entity.id
_entity.type
_entity.pdbx_description
1 polymer ?
#
loop_
_entity_poly.entity_id
_entity_poly.type
_entity_poly.pdbx_seq_one_letter_code
_entity_poly.pdbx_strand_id
1 'polypeptide(L)'
;MTLARWWHPFTRKRRPASAPAPVAAAPARPAPVAPAADPNAAVDAPLSETQRNAFFCWIVAVPATGDAPDSPGLVVQHLMERLDEVIGSETLRARLLPRAPHVIPQLMRTLRDESYSSVDVAIRISRDVVLTAEVVRSATSVFQRGDDDGEIDLARAVTMIGTQGLRRAIANVVLRPIFDARGDTFSARAAAQIWRDADRKARLGAVLASQHGVDPFDGYLAGLLHNTGWTALLRAIDGFEDIDLSGVQLAHRDVVPQLMRRRDALFGALVGPWSLSAPVDQVAAEVGRRGIDAVESPLGLALRQAERLAAFCALAPAGQGPAAGVPAWATLTQSVQDCYAGLAAR
;
A
#
# COMPACT_ATOMS: atom_id res chain seq x y z
N MET A 1 -17.87 -15.22 -9.75
CA MET A 1 -16.99 -16.40 -9.78
C MET A 1 -16.07 -16.30 -8.58
N THR A 2 -16.16 -17.24 -7.68
CA THR A 2 -15.57 -17.18 -6.34
C THR A 2 -14.10 -17.57 -6.39
N LEU A 3 -13.19 -16.75 -5.87
CA LEU A 3 -11.75 -16.99 -5.66
C LEU A 3 -11.44 -18.32 -4.90
N ALA A 4 -12.46 -18.94 -4.30
CA ALA A 4 -12.36 -20.23 -3.61
C ALA A 4 -11.93 -21.41 -4.50
N ARG A 5 -11.98 -21.30 -5.82
CA ARG A 5 -11.55 -22.36 -6.76
C ARG A 5 -10.03 -22.48 -6.92
N TRP A 6 -9.30 -21.52 -6.42
CA TRP A 6 -7.83 -21.47 -6.51
C TRP A 6 -7.12 -22.31 -5.44
N TRP A 7 -7.84 -22.76 -4.43
CA TRP A 7 -7.26 -23.18 -3.17
C TRP A 7 -7.50 -24.66 -2.86
N HIS A 8 -6.79 -25.59 -3.57
CA HIS A 8 -6.57 -26.93 -3.10
C HIS A 8 -5.13 -27.07 -2.60
N PRO A 9 -4.92 -27.63 -1.39
CA PRO A 9 -3.58 -27.83 -0.86
C PRO A 9 -2.80 -28.81 -1.73
N PHE A 10 -1.54 -28.47 -2.02
CA PHE A 10 -0.61 -29.37 -2.67
C PHE A 10 -0.27 -30.54 -1.74
N THR A 11 -0.56 -31.75 -2.13
CA THR A 11 0.04 -32.93 -1.52
C THR A 11 1.48 -33.06 -2.04
N ARG A 12 2.44 -32.73 -1.20
CA ARG A 12 3.87 -32.80 -1.47
C ARG A 12 4.36 -34.24 -1.39
N LYS A 13 4.95 -34.80 -2.44
CA LYS A 13 5.84 -35.96 -2.31
C LYS A 13 7.13 -35.51 -1.60
N ARG A 14 7.32 -35.97 -0.37
CA ARG A 14 8.56 -35.76 0.40
C ARG A 14 9.73 -36.44 -0.30
N ARG A 15 10.80 -35.69 -0.61
CA ARG A 15 12.12 -36.23 -0.89
C ARG A 15 12.77 -36.67 0.44
N PRO A 16 13.52 -37.80 0.49
CA PRO A 16 14.20 -38.21 1.70
C PRO A 16 15.31 -37.22 2.08
N ALA A 17 15.43 -36.95 3.37
CA ALA A 17 16.41 -36.03 3.94
C ALA A 17 17.83 -36.66 3.84
N SER A 18 18.77 -35.86 3.29
CA SER A 18 20.21 -36.16 3.39
C SER A 18 20.72 -35.86 4.80
N ALA A 19 21.65 -36.67 5.29
CA ALA A 19 22.23 -36.52 6.62
C ALA A 19 23.00 -35.21 6.81
N PRO A 20 23.05 -34.65 8.02
CA PRO A 20 23.71 -33.38 8.27
C PRO A 20 25.24 -33.50 8.25
N ALA A 21 25.91 -32.57 7.56
CA ALA A 21 27.35 -32.38 7.59
C ALA A 21 27.81 -31.71 8.92
N PRO A 22 29.06 -31.93 9.36
CA PRO A 22 29.54 -31.38 10.63
C PRO A 22 29.60 -29.84 10.63
N VAL A 23 29.11 -29.27 11.73
CA VAL A 23 29.05 -27.85 11.96
C VAL A 23 30.46 -27.25 12.14
N ALA A 24 30.94 -26.46 11.20
CA ALA A 24 32.13 -25.63 11.40
C ALA A 24 31.81 -24.46 12.35
N ALA A 25 32.77 -24.12 13.20
CA ALA A 25 32.64 -23.03 14.18
C ALA A 25 32.28 -21.71 13.51
N ALA A 26 31.25 -21.02 14.04
CA ALA A 26 30.77 -19.75 13.51
C ALA A 26 31.86 -18.66 13.63
N PRO A 27 32.09 -17.85 12.58
CA PRO A 27 32.98 -16.69 12.66
C PRO A 27 32.38 -15.64 13.61
N ALA A 28 33.27 -14.92 14.32
CA ALA A 28 32.92 -13.85 15.25
C ALA A 28 32.02 -12.81 14.58
N ARG A 29 30.96 -12.43 15.29
CA ARG A 29 30.01 -11.40 14.85
C ARG A 29 30.75 -10.09 14.56
N PRO A 30 30.67 -9.50 13.36
CA PRO A 30 31.25 -8.19 13.10
C PRO A 30 30.60 -7.15 14.01
N ALA A 31 31.38 -6.17 14.45
CA ALA A 31 30.88 -5.04 15.23
C ALA A 31 29.77 -4.31 14.49
N PRO A 32 28.77 -3.74 15.19
CA PRO A 32 27.68 -3.02 14.56
C PRO A 32 28.26 -1.84 13.75
N VAL A 33 28.10 -1.92 12.43
CA VAL A 33 28.38 -0.80 11.52
C VAL A 33 27.32 0.26 11.82
N ALA A 34 27.77 1.50 12.06
CA ALA A 34 26.86 2.62 12.20
C ALA A 34 25.91 2.64 10.98
N PRO A 35 24.59 2.86 11.17
CA PRO A 35 23.67 2.89 10.04
C PRO A 35 24.13 3.95 9.05
N ALA A 36 24.30 3.57 7.79
CA ALA A 36 24.58 4.51 6.71
C ALA A 36 23.45 5.56 6.69
N ALA A 37 23.79 6.83 6.46
CA ALA A 37 22.81 7.89 6.36
C ALA A 37 21.80 7.53 5.26
N ASP A 38 20.50 7.67 5.55
CA ASP A 38 19.43 7.41 4.58
C ASP A 38 19.52 8.42 3.44
N PRO A 39 19.77 7.98 2.19
CA PRO A 39 19.89 8.88 1.04
C PRO A 39 18.58 9.60 0.71
N ASN A 40 17.44 9.09 1.20
CA ASN A 40 16.13 9.65 0.96
C ASN A 40 15.59 10.46 2.15
N ALA A 41 16.41 10.72 3.17
CA ALA A 41 16.02 11.50 4.37
C ALA A 41 15.42 12.89 4.02
N ALA A 42 15.73 13.44 2.86
CA ALA A 42 15.17 14.71 2.40
C ALA A 42 13.65 14.70 2.21
N VAL A 43 13.04 13.53 1.97
CA VAL A 43 11.56 13.40 1.89
C VAL A 43 10.94 13.03 3.24
N ASP A 44 11.72 13.00 4.32
CA ASP A 44 11.21 12.72 5.66
C ASP A 44 10.53 13.92 6.34
N ALA A 45 10.65 15.11 5.76
CA ALA A 45 9.93 16.28 6.26
C ALA A 45 8.39 16.07 6.10
N PRO A 46 7.57 16.34 7.12
CA PRO A 46 6.12 16.23 7.03
C PRO A 46 5.56 17.10 5.89
N LEU A 47 4.49 16.65 5.26
CA LEU A 47 3.75 17.51 4.33
C LEU A 47 3.31 18.79 5.03
N SER A 48 3.44 19.94 4.35
CA SER A 48 2.88 21.19 4.84
C SER A 48 1.37 21.07 5.03
N GLU A 49 0.79 21.96 5.81
CA GLU A 49 -0.67 22.01 6.00
C GLU A 49 -1.42 22.10 4.67
N THR A 50 -0.98 22.99 3.79
CA THR A 50 -1.57 23.16 2.45
C THR A 50 -1.47 21.88 1.63
N GLN A 51 -0.31 21.19 1.64
CA GLN A 51 -0.14 19.93 0.93
C GLN A 51 -1.01 18.81 1.49
N ARG A 52 -1.13 18.70 2.83
CA ARG A 52 -2.04 17.73 3.47
C ARG A 52 -3.48 17.94 3.08
N ASN A 53 -3.95 19.18 3.12
CA ASN A 53 -5.32 19.52 2.77
C ASN A 53 -5.59 19.27 1.27
N ALA A 54 -4.68 19.66 0.40
CA ALA A 54 -4.79 19.39 -1.04
C ALA A 54 -4.78 17.87 -1.34
N PHE A 55 -3.90 17.10 -0.67
CA PHE A 55 -3.86 15.65 -0.82
C PHE A 55 -5.15 15.00 -0.30
N PHE A 56 -5.66 15.46 0.85
CA PHE A 56 -6.94 14.97 1.37
C PHE A 56 -8.07 15.24 0.38
N CYS A 57 -8.20 16.45 -0.14
CA CYS A 57 -9.21 16.78 -1.15
C CYS A 57 -9.11 15.90 -2.38
N TRP A 58 -7.86 15.63 -2.84
CA TRP A 58 -7.63 14.77 -3.97
C TRP A 58 -8.04 13.32 -3.69
N ILE A 59 -7.66 12.75 -2.52
CA ILE A 59 -7.90 11.33 -2.22
C ILE A 59 -9.37 11.03 -1.94
N VAL A 60 -10.09 11.96 -1.30
CA VAL A 60 -11.52 11.79 -1.00
C VAL A 60 -12.44 12.33 -2.09
N ALA A 61 -11.85 12.83 -3.19
CA ALA A 61 -12.57 13.39 -4.34
C ALA A 61 -13.56 14.50 -3.97
N VAL A 62 -13.16 15.39 -3.05
CA VAL A 62 -13.92 16.61 -2.72
C VAL A 62 -13.16 17.85 -3.20
N PRO A 63 -13.85 18.91 -3.61
CA PRO A 63 -13.18 20.15 -3.99
C PRO A 63 -12.48 20.78 -2.78
N ALA A 64 -11.35 21.43 -3.03
CA ALA A 64 -10.74 22.30 -2.03
C ALA A 64 -11.68 23.47 -1.78
N THR A 65 -12.20 23.58 -0.58
CA THR A 65 -13.06 24.69 -0.17
C THR A 65 -12.19 25.86 0.29
N GLY A 66 -12.54 27.08 -0.17
CA GLY A 66 -11.94 28.30 0.35
C GLY A 66 -12.24 28.51 1.84
N ASP A 67 -11.82 29.66 2.39
CA ASP A 67 -11.86 29.99 3.82
C ASP A 67 -13.08 29.44 4.57
N ALA A 68 -12.83 28.47 5.40
CA ALA A 68 -13.83 27.83 6.25
C ALA A 68 -13.97 28.60 7.56
N PRO A 69 -15.14 28.52 8.23
CA PRO A 69 -15.32 29.11 9.55
C PRO A 69 -14.29 28.55 10.56
N ASP A 70 -13.83 29.40 11.46
CA ASP A 70 -12.67 29.21 12.35
C ASP A 70 -12.76 28.09 13.38
N SER A 71 -13.82 27.28 13.41
CA SER A 71 -13.90 26.16 14.37
C SER A 71 -14.70 24.99 13.83
N PRO A 72 -14.20 23.76 13.99
CA PRO A 72 -14.97 22.56 13.73
C PRO A 72 -16.19 22.55 14.65
N GLY A 73 -17.39 22.50 14.06
CA GLY A 73 -18.65 22.48 14.81
C GLY A 73 -18.87 21.19 15.58
N LEU A 74 -19.91 21.15 16.44
CA LEU A 74 -20.32 19.96 17.21
C LEU A 74 -20.48 18.72 16.35
N VAL A 75 -20.89 18.87 15.08
CA VAL A 75 -21.02 17.76 14.13
C VAL A 75 -19.68 17.08 13.84
N VAL A 76 -18.60 17.86 13.70
CA VAL A 76 -17.24 17.29 13.52
C VAL A 76 -16.78 16.56 14.78
N GLN A 77 -17.04 17.12 15.96
CA GLN A 77 -16.71 16.44 17.21
C GLN A 77 -17.45 15.10 17.30
N HIS A 78 -18.74 15.08 17.04
CA HIS A 78 -19.55 13.86 17.04
C HIS A 78 -19.05 12.85 16.00
N LEU A 79 -18.70 13.30 14.79
CA LEU A 79 -18.06 12.46 13.77
C LEU A 79 -16.78 11.79 14.30
N MET A 80 -15.92 12.55 14.98
CA MET A 80 -14.68 12.00 15.53
C MET A 80 -14.94 10.98 16.62
N GLU A 81 -15.89 11.21 17.50
CA GLU A 81 -16.32 10.25 18.55
C GLU A 81 -16.84 8.95 17.94
N ARG A 82 -17.70 9.04 16.91
CA ARG A 82 -18.23 7.86 16.19
C ARG A 82 -17.12 7.07 15.50
N LEU A 83 -16.14 7.75 14.88
CA LEU A 83 -14.98 7.07 14.29
C LEU A 83 -14.12 6.38 15.36
N ASP A 84 -13.95 6.97 16.53
CA ASP A 84 -13.22 6.37 17.64
C ASP A 84 -13.94 5.12 18.21
N GLU A 85 -15.26 5.12 18.26
CA GLU A 85 -16.06 3.93 18.58
C GLU A 85 -15.84 2.80 17.56
N VAL A 86 -15.83 3.13 16.27
CA VAL A 86 -15.55 2.15 15.20
C VAL A 86 -14.14 1.57 15.35
N ILE A 87 -13.14 2.43 15.60
CA ILE A 87 -11.76 2.00 15.82
C ILE A 87 -11.64 1.09 17.05
N GLY A 88 -12.35 1.38 18.11
CA GLY A 88 -12.35 0.58 19.35
C GLY A 88 -13.10 -0.77 19.23
N SER A 89 -14.05 -0.92 18.30
CA SER A 89 -14.92 -2.08 18.19
C SER A 89 -14.50 -3.05 17.08
N GLU A 90 -14.09 -4.26 17.43
CA GLU A 90 -13.77 -5.31 16.44
C GLU A 90 -14.97 -5.65 15.55
N THR A 91 -16.16 -5.74 16.15
CA THR A 91 -17.41 -6.06 15.43
C THR A 91 -17.75 -5.00 14.37
N LEU A 92 -17.55 -3.71 14.68
CA LEU A 92 -17.80 -2.64 13.71
C LEU A 92 -16.73 -2.64 12.61
N ARG A 93 -15.44 -2.80 12.98
CA ARG A 93 -14.34 -2.88 12.01
C ARG A 93 -14.50 -4.04 11.03
N ALA A 94 -14.98 -5.22 11.48
CA ALA A 94 -15.15 -6.40 10.62
C ALA A 94 -16.12 -6.16 9.46
N ARG A 95 -17.04 -5.20 9.57
CA ARG A 95 -18.01 -4.82 8.52
C ARG A 95 -17.41 -3.91 7.46
N LEU A 96 -16.31 -3.22 7.77
CA LEU A 96 -15.70 -2.23 6.87
C LEU A 96 -14.95 -2.87 5.70
N LEU A 97 -14.38 -4.09 5.90
CA LEU A 97 -13.64 -4.82 4.86
C LEU A 97 -14.14 -6.27 4.76
N PRO A 98 -15.32 -6.53 4.23
CA PRO A 98 -16.03 -7.81 4.37
C PRO A 98 -15.38 -9.03 3.71
N ARG A 99 -14.34 -8.86 2.88
CA ARG A 99 -13.70 -9.95 2.13
C ARG A 99 -12.27 -10.29 2.59
N ALA A 100 -11.74 -9.52 3.53
CA ALA A 100 -10.32 -9.56 3.88
C ALA A 100 -9.85 -10.73 4.77
N PRO A 101 -10.59 -11.21 5.79
CA PRO A 101 -9.94 -11.85 6.93
C PRO A 101 -9.33 -13.23 6.68
N HIS A 102 -9.81 -14.04 5.73
CA HIS A 102 -9.43 -15.46 5.66
C HIS A 102 -8.59 -15.85 4.45
N VAL A 103 -8.81 -15.24 3.29
CA VAL A 103 -8.16 -15.62 2.03
C VAL A 103 -6.81 -14.93 1.88
N ILE A 104 -6.71 -13.67 2.30
CA ILE A 104 -5.53 -12.83 2.10
C ILE A 104 -4.31 -13.34 2.86
N PRO A 105 -4.37 -13.64 4.18
CA PRO A 105 -3.21 -14.14 4.91
C PRO A 105 -2.64 -15.44 4.32
N GLN A 106 -3.53 -16.36 3.93
CA GLN A 106 -3.12 -17.64 3.38
C GLN A 106 -2.46 -17.46 2.00
N LEU A 107 -3.04 -16.61 1.14
CA LEU A 107 -2.47 -16.31 -0.17
C LEU A 107 -1.11 -15.61 -0.05
N MET A 108 -0.99 -14.63 0.85
CA MET A 108 0.28 -13.91 1.05
C MET A 108 1.39 -14.84 1.55
N ARG A 109 1.07 -15.80 2.42
CA ARG A 109 2.04 -16.83 2.85
C ARG A 109 2.49 -17.69 1.68
N THR A 110 1.58 -18.12 0.82
CA THR A 110 1.93 -18.91 -0.37
C THR A 110 2.79 -18.13 -1.36
N LEU A 111 2.51 -16.83 -1.56
CA LEU A 111 3.31 -15.98 -2.43
C LEU A 111 4.75 -15.75 -1.90
N ARG A 112 4.99 -15.98 -0.62
CA ARG A 112 6.32 -15.91 0.00
C ARG A 112 7.10 -17.22 -0.08
N ASP A 113 6.43 -18.35 -0.32
CA ASP A 113 7.09 -19.64 -0.44
C ASP A 113 7.87 -19.70 -1.77
N GLU A 114 9.20 -19.60 -1.67
CA GLU A 114 10.12 -19.63 -2.81
C GLU A 114 10.23 -21.00 -3.49
N SER A 115 9.56 -22.02 -2.95
CA SER A 115 9.58 -23.38 -3.51
C SER A 115 8.76 -23.54 -4.80
N TYR A 116 7.95 -22.54 -5.17
CA TYR A 116 7.19 -22.56 -6.42
C TYR A 116 8.01 -22.06 -7.60
N SER A 117 8.12 -22.90 -8.65
CA SER A 117 8.73 -22.45 -9.90
C SER A 117 7.83 -21.42 -10.60
N SER A 118 8.44 -20.50 -11.34
CA SER A 118 7.70 -19.52 -12.15
C SER A 118 6.76 -20.18 -13.16
N VAL A 119 7.10 -21.38 -13.63
CA VAL A 119 6.29 -22.19 -14.56
C VAL A 119 5.01 -22.70 -13.88
N ASP A 120 5.12 -23.26 -12.65
CA ASP A 120 3.94 -23.76 -11.93
C ASP A 120 2.94 -22.63 -11.63
N VAL A 121 3.45 -21.45 -11.34
CA VAL A 121 2.63 -20.26 -11.08
C VAL A 121 2.00 -19.76 -12.39
N ALA A 122 2.74 -19.75 -13.52
CA ALA A 122 2.22 -19.36 -14.83
C ALA A 122 1.08 -20.27 -15.29
N ILE A 123 1.20 -21.60 -15.13
CA ILE A 123 0.14 -22.56 -15.45
C ILE A 123 -1.14 -22.30 -14.65
N ARG A 124 -1.02 -21.83 -13.40
CA ARG A 124 -2.18 -21.50 -12.58
C ARG A 124 -2.80 -20.18 -13.00
N ILE A 125 -1.97 -19.18 -13.27
CA ILE A 125 -2.40 -17.86 -13.72
C ILE A 125 -3.17 -17.98 -15.04
N SER A 126 -2.73 -18.82 -15.99
CA SER A 126 -3.39 -19.01 -17.27
C SER A 126 -4.85 -19.46 -17.19
N ARG A 127 -5.29 -19.97 -16.05
CA ARG A 127 -6.68 -20.36 -15.77
C ARG A 127 -7.58 -19.21 -15.32
N ASP A 128 -6.98 -18.05 -15.02
CA ASP A 128 -7.70 -16.84 -14.60
C ASP A 128 -7.38 -15.69 -15.54
N VAL A 129 -8.39 -15.26 -16.30
CA VAL A 129 -8.25 -14.21 -17.32
C VAL A 129 -7.83 -12.88 -16.71
N VAL A 130 -8.30 -12.56 -15.49
CA VAL A 130 -7.98 -11.30 -14.82
C VAL A 130 -6.53 -11.28 -14.38
N LEU A 131 -6.05 -12.38 -13.78
CA LEU A 131 -4.63 -12.53 -13.40
C LEU A 131 -3.73 -12.54 -14.63
N THR A 132 -4.10 -13.25 -15.69
CA THR A 132 -3.35 -13.26 -16.95
C THR A 132 -3.20 -11.85 -17.51
N ALA A 133 -4.31 -11.10 -17.61
CA ALA A 133 -4.28 -9.72 -18.10
C ALA A 133 -3.41 -8.82 -17.23
N GLU A 134 -3.44 -8.97 -15.91
CA GLU A 134 -2.64 -8.16 -14.99
C GLU A 134 -1.14 -8.48 -15.09
N VAL A 135 -0.78 -9.75 -15.24
CA VAL A 135 0.62 -10.18 -15.44
C VAL A 135 1.15 -9.63 -16.76
N VAL A 136 0.40 -9.77 -17.87
CA VAL A 136 0.78 -9.23 -19.17
C VAL A 136 0.89 -7.71 -19.12
N ARG A 137 -0.07 -7.01 -18.50
CA ARG A 137 -0.02 -5.55 -18.30
C ARG A 137 1.21 -5.12 -17.50
N SER A 138 1.56 -5.86 -16.45
CA SER A 138 2.75 -5.59 -15.64
C SER A 138 4.04 -5.78 -16.46
N ALA A 139 4.10 -6.82 -17.27
CA ALA A 139 5.23 -7.08 -18.18
C ALA A 139 5.36 -5.99 -19.25
N THR A 140 4.24 -5.62 -19.92
CA THR A 140 4.21 -4.55 -20.92
C THR A 140 4.74 -3.23 -20.36
N SER A 141 4.43 -2.91 -19.10
CA SER A 141 4.93 -1.68 -18.45
C SER A 141 6.46 -1.68 -18.25
N VAL A 142 7.09 -2.85 -18.18
CA VAL A 142 8.55 -3.01 -18.16
C VAL A 142 9.11 -2.94 -19.58
N PHE A 143 8.38 -3.49 -20.55
CA PHE A 143 8.78 -3.61 -21.96
C PHE A 143 8.78 -2.28 -22.72
N GLN A 144 7.81 -1.40 -22.47
CA GLN A 144 7.75 -0.06 -23.11
C GLN A 144 9.00 0.81 -22.91
N ARG A 145 9.96 0.33 -22.11
CA ARG A 145 11.29 0.92 -21.95
C ARG A 145 12.36 0.33 -22.89
N GLY A 146 11.99 -0.63 -23.74
CA GLY A 146 12.86 -1.29 -24.72
C GLY A 146 12.27 -1.25 -26.12
N ASP A 147 13.12 -1.21 -27.14
CA ASP A 147 12.78 -1.03 -28.57
C ASP A 147 12.23 -2.29 -29.29
N ASP A 148 11.64 -3.26 -28.59
CA ASP A 148 11.19 -4.52 -29.19
C ASP A 148 9.66 -4.60 -29.31
N ASP A 149 9.11 -4.54 -30.53
CA ASP A 149 7.66 -4.55 -30.86
C ASP A 149 7.03 -5.95 -30.85
N GLY A 150 7.64 -6.95 -30.20
CA GLY A 150 7.15 -8.33 -30.18
C GLY A 150 5.90 -8.52 -29.32
N GLU A 151 4.99 -9.39 -29.76
CA GLU A 151 3.83 -9.85 -28.98
C GLU A 151 4.29 -10.55 -27.68
N ILE A 152 3.77 -10.11 -26.53
CA ILE A 152 4.13 -10.64 -25.22
C ILE A 152 3.12 -11.72 -24.85
N ASP A 153 3.50 -12.99 -24.95
CA ASP A 153 2.73 -14.08 -24.37
C ASP A 153 2.92 -14.18 -22.83
N LEU A 154 2.08 -14.96 -22.17
CA LEU A 154 2.11 -15.13 -20.72
C LEU A 154 3.44 -15.69 -20.21
N ALA A 155 4.07 -16.63 -20.91
CA ALA A 155 5.32 -17.24 -20.48
C ALA A 155 6.48 -16.23 -20.53
N ARG A 156 6.54 -15.45 -21.62
CA ARG A 156 7.49 -14.35 -21.77
C ARG A 156 7.24 -13.26 -20.74
N ALA A 157 5.95 -12.90 -20.49
CA ALA A 157 5.58 -11.94 -19.45
C ALA A 157 6.07 -12.37 -18.05
N VAL A 158 5.82 -13.62 -17.66
CA VAL A 158 6.27 -14.19 -16.36
C VAL A 158 7.78 -14.17 -16.24
N THR A 159 8.50 -14.55 -17.33
CA THR A 159 9.97 -14.53 -17.33
C THR A 159 10.51 -13.11 -17.17
N MET A 160 9.90 -12.13 -17.82
CA MET A 160 10.34 -10.73 -17.79
C MET A 160 10.13 -10.07 -16.42
N ILE A 161 8.95 -10.26 -15.79
CA ILE A 161 8.66 -9.67 -14.49
C ILE A 161 9.30 -10.43 -13.32
N GLY A 162 9.70 -11.68 -13.56
CA GLY A 162 10.29 -12.56 -12.56
C GLY A 162 9.35 -12.86 -11.38
N THR A 163 9.86 -13.60 -10.39
CA THR A 163 9.05 -14.03 -9.23
C THR A 163 8.49 -12.83 -8.44
N GLN A 164 9.27 -11.79 -8.25
CA GLN A 164 8.83 -10.61 -7.49
C GLN A 164 7.73 -9.82 -8.21
N GLY A 165 7.87 -9.63 -9.53
CA GLY A 165 6.82 -8.98 -10.32
C GLY A 165 5.53 -9.78 -10.33
N LEU A 166 5.64 -11.10 -10.41
CA LEU A 166 4.51 -12.00 -10.35
C LEU A 166 3.77 -11.95 -9.00
N ARG A 167 4.51 -11.95 -7.88
CA ARG A 167 3.96 -11.77 -6.53
C ARG A 167 3.15 -10.48 -6.42
N ARG A 168 3.70 -9.37 -6.95
CA ARG A 168 3.04 -8.05 -6.97
C ARG A 168 1.76 -8.07 -7.82
N ALA A 169 1.80 -8.67 -9.01
CA ALA A 169 0.64 -8.77 -9.88
C ALA A 169 -0.50 -9.55 -9.23
N ILE A 170 -0.20 -10.67 -8.58
CA ILE A 170 -1.19 -11.47 -7.86
C ILE A 170 -1.76 -10.69 -6.66
N ALA A 171 -0.88 -10.06 -5.85
CA ALA A 171 -1.32 -9.25 -4.72
C ALA A 171 -2.26 -8.12 -5.17
N ASN A 172 -1.95 -7.47 -6.29
CA ASN A 172 -2.75 -6.42 -6.89
C ASN A 172 -4.18 -6.89 -7.21
N VAL A 173 -4.31 -8.00 -7.93
CA VAL A 173 -5.62 -8.56 -8.32
C VAL A 173 -6.45 -8.98 -7.11
N VAL A 174 -5.81 -9.62 -6.13
CA VAL A 174 -6.49 -10.16 -4.95
C VAL A 174 -6.92 -9.08 -3.97
N LEU A 175 -6.11 -8.03 -3.81
CA LEU A 175 -6.37 -6.96 -2.86
C LEU A 175 -7.26 -5.85 -3.44
N ARG A 176 -7.28 -5.67 -4.76
CA ARG A 176 -8.09 -4.62 -5.41
C ARG A 176 -9.57 -4.59 -4.98
N PRO A 177 -10.28 -5.73 -4.86
CA PRO A 177 -11.68 -5.72 -4.44
C PRO A 177 -11.94 -5.12 -3.04
N ILE A 178 -10.90 -5.00 -2.20
CA ILE A 178 -11.00 -4.32 -0.89
C ILE A 178 -11.34 -2.83 -1.09
N PHE A 179 -10.82 -2.24 -2.14
CA PHE A 179 -10.95 -0.81 -2.44
C PHE A 179 -12.19 -0.48 -3.28
N ASP A 180 -12.86 -1.51 -3.84
CA ASP A 180 -14.05 -1.29 -4.65
C ASP A 180 -15.23 -0.85 -3.78
N ALA A 181 -15.90 0.22 -4.18
CA ALA A 181 -17.14 0.69 -3.59
C ALA A 181 -18.15 1.03 -4.68
N ARG A 182 -19.44 1.00 -4.36
CA ARG A 182 -20.54 1.22 -5.31
C ARG A 182 -21.53 2.22 -4.75
N GLY A 183 -22.28 2.87 -5.64
CA GLY A 183 -23.27 3.87 -5.28
C GLY A 183 -22.72 5.29 -5.28
N ASP A 184 -23.48 6.22 -4.74
CA ASP A 184 -23.13 7.64 -4.61
C ASP A 184 -22.75 7.97 -3.16
N THR A 185 -21.69 7.32 -2.67
CA THR A 185 -21.18 7.49 -1.30
C THR A 185 -19.78 8.10 -1.35
N PHE A 186 -19.29 8.60 -0.20
CA PHE A 186 -17.93 9.12 -0.10
C PHE A 186 -16.89 8.06 -0.50
N SER A 187 -17.03 6.85 0.01
CA SER A 187 -16.12 5.74 -0.33
C SER A 187 -16.17 5.38 -1.81
N ALA A 188 -17.34 5.44 -2.47
CA ALA A 188 -17.47 5.15 -3.88
C ALA A 188 -16.81 6.21 -4.76
N ARG A 189 -16.99 7.48 -4.45
CA ARG A 189 -16.36 8.60 -5.18
C ARG A 189 -14.83 8.58 -5.03
N ALA A 190 -14.34 8.23 -3.85
CA ALA A 190 -12.91 8.17 -3.54
C ALA A 190 -12.19 6.90 -4.01
N ALA A 191 -12.91 5.82 -4.30
CA ALA A 191 -12.36 4.48 -4.56
C ALA A 191 -11.22 4.47 -5.62
N ALA A 192 -11.40 5.19 -6.72
CA ALA A 192 -10.41 5.26 -7.79
C ALA A 192 -9.12 5.97 -7.37
N GLN A 193 -9.22 7.05 -6.60
CA GLN A 193 -8.08 7.82 -6.09
C GLN A 193 -7.35 7.03 -4.99
N ILE A 194 -8.09 6.41 -4.07
CA ILE A 194 -7.52 5.56 -3.01
C ILE A 194 -6.73 4.41 -3.65
N TRP A 195 -7.27 3.76 -4.67
CA TRP A 195 -6.57 2.70 -5.39
C TRP A 195 -5.32 3.22 -6.11
N ARG A 196 -5.42 4.35 -6.80
CA ARG A 196 -4.30 4.96 -7.53
C ARG A 196 -3.15 5.32 -6.58
N ASP A 197 -3.48 5.87 -5.43
CA ASP A 197 -2.50 6.17 -4.38
C ASP A 197 -1.91 4.90 -3.75
N ALA A 198 -2.73 3.86 -3.53
CA ALA A 198 -2.27 2.56 -3.04
C ALA A 198 -1.24 1.91 -3.99
N ASP A 199 -1.48 1.92 -5.32
CA ASP A 199 -0.54 1.40 -6.32
C ASP A 199 0.77 2.23 -6.34
N ARG A 200 0.68 3.56 -6.24
CA ARG A 200 1.86 4.43 -6.14
C ARG A 200 2.71 4.10 -4.90
N LYS A 201 2.07 4.05 -3.73
CA LYS A 201 2.75 3.71 -2.47
C LYS A 201 3.34 2.31 -2.48
N ALA A 202 2.64 1.34 -3.06
CA ALA A 202 3.15 -0.02 -3.17
C ALA A 202 4.44 -0.08 -3.99
N ARG A 203 4.50 0.58 -5.13
CA ARG A 203 5.69 0.58 -6.00
C ARG A 203 6.86 1.33 -5.37
N LEU A 204 6.62 2.52 -4.84
CA LEU A 204 7.63 3.30 -4.11
C LEU A 204 8.10 2.56 -2.86
N GLY A 205 7.16 2.00 -2.09
CA GLY A 205 7.45 1.22 -0.89
C GLY A 205 8.34 0.01 -1.15
N ALA A 206 8.17 -0.66 -2.30
CA ALA A 206 9.04 -1.77 -2.69
C ALA A 206 10.49 -1.33 -2.93
N VAL A 207 10.69 -0.19 -3.59
CA VAL A 207 12.04 0.35 -3.85
C VAL A 207 12.68 0.83 -2.56
N LEU A 208 11.94 1.59 -1.75
CA LEU A 208 12.41 2.15 -0.48
C LEU A 208 12.70 1.06 0.56
N ALA A 209 11.87 0.03 0.66
CA ALA A 209 12.10 -1.09 1.58
C ALA A 209 13.44 -1.78 1.32
N SER A 210 13.81 -2.00 0.05
CA SER A 210 15.10 -2.60 -0.29
C SER A 210 16.28 -1.75 0.19
N GLN A 211 16.15 -0.43 0.20
CA GLN A 211 17.18 0.50 0.68
C GLN A 211 17.31 0.51 2.21
N HIS A 212 16.21 0.21 2.91
CA HIS A 212 16.19 0.02 4.34
C HIS A 212 16.48 -1.44 4.78
N GLY A 213 16.94 -2.30 3.86
CA GLY A 213 17.29 -3.70 4.15
C GLY A 213 16.08 -4.61 4.44
N VAL A 214 14.89 -4.23 3.98
CA VAL A 214 13.64 -5.01 4.11
C VAL A 214 13.27 -5.62 2.76
N ASP A 215 12.58 -6.78 2.78
CA ASP A 215 12.08 -7.41 1.55
C ASP A 215 11.23 -6.42 0.75
N PRO A 216 11.54 -6.19 -0.54
CA PRO A 216 10.74 -5.32 -1.41
C PRO A 216 9.27 -5.70 -1.49
N PHE A 217 8.93 -6.98 -1.31
CA PHE A 217 7.54 -7.41 -1.29
C PHE A 217 6.80 -6.97 -0.02
N ASP A 218 7.48 -6.91 1.13
CA ASP A 218 6.91 -6.33 2.35
C ASP A 218 6.65 -4.84 2.18
N GLY A 219 7.57 -4.11 1.55
CA GLY A 219 7.37 -2.70 1.18
C GLY A 219 6.19 -2.50 0.24
N TYR A 220 6.05 -3.36 -0.76
CA TYR A 220 4.91 -3.35 -1.67
C TYR A 220 3.59 -3.57 -0.92
N LEU A 221 3.53 -4.59 -0.06
CA LEU A 221 2.32 -4.90 0.71
C LEU A 221 1.97 -3.77 1.70
N ALA A 222 2.94 -3.26 2.44
CA ALA A 222 2.72 -2.17 3.37
C ALA A 222 2.14 -0.93 2.66
N GLY A 223 2.73 -0.54 1.52
CA GLY A 223 2.25 0.59 0.72
C GLY A 223 0.83 0.38 0.18
N LEU A 224 0.53 -0.82 -0.33
CA LEU A 224 -0.78 -1.16 -0.86
C LEU A 224 -1.85 -1.17 0.24
N LEU A 225 -1.55 -1.82 1.35
CA LEU A 225 -2.49 -2.04 2.44
C LEU A 225 -2.72 -0.81 3.31
N HIS A 226 -1.79 0.14 3.36
CA HIS A 226 -1.95 1.37 4.14
C HIS A 226 -3.24 2.11 3.77
N ASN A 227 -3.64 2.08 2.50
CA ASN A 227 -4.87 2.71 2.02
C ASN A 227 -6.17 1.98 2.41
N THR A 228 -6.09 0.78 3.01
CA THR A 228 -7.27 0.15 3.64
C THR A 228 -7.82 1.04 4.74
N GLY A 229 -6.96 1.82 5.40
CA GLY A 229 -7.37 2.81 6.40
C GLY A 229 -8.29 3.89 5.82
N TRP A 230 -7.99 4.44 4.63
CA TRP A 230 -8.89 5.38 3.93
C TRP A 230 -10.21 4.73 3.54
N THR A 231 -10.15 3.54 2.95
CA THR A 231 -11.36 2.80 2.56
C THR A 231 -12.27 2.54 3.76
N ALA A 232 -11.69 2.09 4.86
CA ALA A 232 -12.44 1.81 6.09
C ALA A 232 -13.01 3.07 6.71
N LEU A 233 -12.22 4.16 6.76
CA LEU A 233 -12.66 5.45 7.31
C LEU A 233 -13.86 6.00 6.53
N LEU A 234 -13.79 6.04 5.21
CA LEU A 234 -14.88 6.58 4.40
C LEU A 234 -16.12 5.68 4.44
N ARG A 235 -15.96 4.34 4.50
CA ARG A 235 -17.09 3.43 4.69
C ARG A 235 -17.74 3.56 6.07
N ALA A 236 -16.97 3.86 7.10
CA ALA A 236 -17.52 4.17 8.42
C ALA A 236 -18.37 5.45 8.36
N ILE A 237 -17.84 6.50 7.71
CA ILE A 237 -18.55 7.77 7.52
C ILE A 237 -19.85 7.54 6.70
N ASP A 238 -19.80 6.77 5.62
CA ASP A 238 -20.97 6.43 4.81
C ASP A 238 -22.08 5.69 5.60
N GLY A 239 -21.69 5.00 6.68
CA GLY A 239 -22.61 4.24 7.54
C GLY A 239 -23.21 5.05 8.70
N PHE A 240 -22.86 6.31 8.88
CA PHE A 240 -23.41 7.16 9.97
C PHE A 240 -24.67 7.86 9.52
N GLU A 241 -25.81 7.26 9.81
CA GLU A 241 -27.15 7.82 9.49
C GLU A 241 -27.53 9.01 10.40
N ASP A 242 -26.91 9.11 11.56
CA ASP A 242 -27.15 10.11 12.60
C ASP A 242 -26.35 11.41 12.42
N ILE A 243 -25.49 11.48 11.39
CA ILE A 243 -24.62 12.63 11.14
C ILE A 243 -24.93 13.27 9.78
N ASP A 244 -25.47 14.47 9.81
CA ASP A 244 -25.61 15.27 8.60
C ASP A 244 -24.28 15.93 8.21
N LEU A 245 -23.64 15.36 7.20
CA LEU A 245 -22.37 15.84 6.66
C LEU A 245 -22.53 16.87 5.54
N SER A 246 -23.74 17.26 5.17
CA SER A 246 -23.99 18.16 4.03
C SER A 246 -23.37 19.54 4.20
N GLY A 247 -23.26 20.01 5.45
CA GLY A 247 -22.62 21.28 5.81
C GLY A 247 -21.22 21.15 6.40
N VAL A 248 -20.67 19.92 6.49
CA VAL A 248 -19.38 19.68 7.16
C VAL A 248 -18.24 19.84 6.18
N GLN A 249 -17.30 20.72 6.50
CA GLN A 249 -16.08 20.89 5.73
C GLN A 249 -15.01 19.90 6.20
N LEU A 250 -15.05 18.67 5.67
CA LEU A 250 -14.07 17.64 5.98
C LEU A 250 -12.63 18.04 5.61
N ALA A 251 -12.49 18.95 4.63
CA ALA A 251 -11.20 19.46 4.17
C ALA A 251 -10.64 20.62 5.04
N HIS A 252 -11.21 20.85 6.22
CA HIS A 252 -10.71 21.89 7.13
C HIS A 252 -9.35 21.52 7.73
N ARG A 253 -8.47 22.53 7.90
CA ARG A 253 -7.10 22.36 8.43
C ARG A 253 -7.01 21.62 9.77
N ASP A 254 -8.01 21.82 10.66
CA ASP A 254 -8.05 21.16 11.96
C ASP A 254 -8.73 19.79 11.93
N VAL A 255 -9.45 19.46 10.87
CA VAL A 255 -10.16 18.18 10.69
C VAL A 255 -9.28 17.16 9.97
N VAL A 256 -8.59 17.56 8.91
CA VAL A 256 -7.77 16.67 8.09
C VAL A 256 -6.73 15.90 8.90
N PRO A 257 -5.94 16.51 9.81
CA PRO A 257 -4.97 15.76 10.62
C PRO A 257 -5.64 14.71 11.51
N GLN A 258 -6.84 15.00 12.03
CA GLN A 258 -7.60 14.08 12.88
C GLN A 258 -8.12 12.87 12.06
N LEU A 259 -8.57 13.08 10.83
CA LEU A 259 -8.99 12.02 9.92
C LEU A 259 -7.79 11.17 9.50
N MET A 260 -6.65 11.78 9.17
CA MET A 260 -5.41 11.05 8.83
C MET A 260 -4.96 10.17 10.00
N ARG A 261 -5.03 10.68 11.22
CA ARG A 261 -4.68 9.91 12.42
C ARG A 261 -5.60 8.69 12.62
N ARG A 262 -6.90 8.84 12.35
CA ARG A 262 -7.89 7.75 12.42
C ARG A 262 -7.75 6.77 11.28
N ARG A 263 -7.40 7.23 10.08
CA ARG A 263 -6.99 6.37 8.97
C ARG A 263 -5.84 5.45 9.40
N ASP A 264 -4.80 5.98 10.03
CA ASP A 264 -3.64 5.22 10.51
C ASP A 264 -4.04 4.19 11.57
N ALA A 265 -4.90 4.59 12.51
CA ALA A 265 -5.42 3.69 13.54
C ALA A 265 -6.25 2.55 12.92
N LEU A 266 -7.09 2.83 11.93
CA LEU A 266 -7.86 1.82 11.20
C LEU A 266 -6.96 0.87 10.40
N PHE A 267 -5.92 1.39 9.72
CA PHE A 267 -4.94 0.54 9.05
C PHE A 267 -4.33 -0.47 10.02
N GLY A 268 -3.80 -0.01 11.16
CA GLY A 268 -3.20 -0.88 12.17
C GLY A 268 -4.17 -1.91 12.73
N ALA A 269 -5.39 -1.49 13.04
CA ALA A 269 -6.42 -2.35 13.62
C ALA A 269 -6.98 -3.40 12.64
N LEU A 270 -6.96 -3.12 11.34
CA LEU A 270 -7.49 -4.00 10.29
C LEU A 270 -6.42 -4.96 9.75
N VAL A 271 -5.21 -4.46 9.51
CA VAL A 271 -4.15 -5.24 8.85
C VAL A 271 -3.32 -6.04 9.85
N GLY A 272 -3.08 -5.53 11.05
CA GLY A 272 -2.31 -6.22 12.09
C GLY A 272 -2.76 -7.67 12.34
N PRO A 273 -4.07 -7.94 12.51
CA PRO A 273 -4.58 -9.31 12.73
C PRO A 273 -4.37 -10.27 11.56
N TRP A 274 -3.97 -9.80 10.37
CA TRP A 274 -3.78 -10.66 9.20
C TRP A 274 -2.49 -11.48 9.27
N SER A 275 -1.53 -11.11 10.11
CA SER A 275 -0.28 -11.84 10.34
C SER A 275 0.44 -12.16 9.02
N LEU A 276 0.70 -11.11 8.23
CA LEU A 276 1.24 -11.25 6.88
C LEU A 276 2.75 -11.55 6.89
N SER A 277 3.50 -10.80 7.67
CA SER A 277 4.93 -11.00 7.97
C SER A 277 5.33 -10.17 9.16
N ALA A 278 6.41 -10.55 9.83
CA ALA A 278 6.88 -9.80 10.99
C ALA A 278 7.12 -8.30 10.71
N PRO A 279 7.76 -7.87 9.59
CA PRO A 279 7.89 -6.45 9.27
C PRO A 279 6.56 -5.76 9.00
N VAL A 280 5.62 -6.39 8.27
CA VAL A 280 4.30 -5.80 7.97
C VAL A 280 3.46 -5.69 9.23
N ASP A 281 3.47 -6.71 10.09
CA ASP A 281 2.74 -6.70 11.36
C ASP A 281 3.31 -5.63 12.30
N GLN A 282 4.64 -5.48 12.34
CA GLN A 282 5.31 -4.43 13.11
C GLN A 282 4.90 -3.03 12.64
N VAL A 283 4.96 -2.75 11.33
CA VAL A 283 4.60 -1.42 10.79
C VAL A 283 3.12 -1.13 10.98
N ALA A 284 2.24 -2.12 10.81
CA ALA A 284 0.82 -1.94 11.08
C ALA A 284 0.54 -1.55 12.54
N ALA A 285 1.21 -2.23 13.47
CA ALA A 285 1.09 -1.90 14.90
C ALA A 285 1.71 -0.53 15.24
N GLU A 286 2.82 -0.17 14.62
CA GLU A 286 3.51 1.11 14.84
C GLU A 286 2.70 2.29 14.31
N VAL A 287 2.28 2.23 13.06
CA VAL A 287 1.43 3.25 12.41
C VAL A 287 0.10 3.39 13.15
N GLY A 288 -0.54 2.27 13.50
CA GLY A 288 -1.81 2.28 14.23
C GLY A 288 -1.73 3.01 15.57
N ARG A 289 -0.63 2.86 16.31
CA ARG A 289 -0.45 3.50 17.61
C ARG A 289 0.06 4.94 17.53
N ARG A 290 1.05 5.20 16.67
CA ARG A 290 1.81 6.47 16.67
C ARG A 290 1.47 7.38 15.48
N GLY A 291 0.87 6.84 14.41
CA GLY A 291 0.71 7.49 13.11
C GLY A 291 1.94 7.33 12.24
N ILE A 292 1.76 7.54 10.94
CA ILE A 292 2.80 7.37 9.92
C ILE A 292 3.99 8.32 10.12
N ASP A 293 3.79 9.49 10.68
CA ASP A 293 4.85 10.48 10.89
C ASP A 293 5.81 10.12 12.04
N ALA A 294 5.40 9.24 12.95
CA ALA A 294 6.17 8.85 14.14
C ALA A 294 6.72 7.41 14.10
N VAL A 295 6.83 6.82 12.89
CA VAL A 295 7.40 5.48 12.70
C VAL A 295 8.93 5.52 12.79
N GLU A 296 9.51 4.43 13.31
CA GLU A 296 10.95 4.27 13.51
C GLU A 296 11.50 2.98 12.89
N SER A 297 10.63 1.98 12.65
CA SER A 297 11.04 0.71 12.04
C SER A 297 11.52 0.90 10.60
N PRO A 298 12.44 0.07 10.09
CA PRO A 298 12.94 0.19 8.71
C PRO A 298 11.82 0.18 7.66
N LEU A 299 10.82 -0.71 7.81
CA LEU A 299 9.66 -0.72 6.92
C LEU A 299 8.75 0.49 7.14
N GLY A 300 8.64 0.99 8.38
CA GLY A 300 7.90 2.21 8.70
C GLY A 300 8.50 3.43 8.01
N LEU A 301 9.82 3.59 8.04
CA LEU A 301 10.53 4.65 7.33
C LEU A 301 10.27 4.59 5.83
N ALA A 302 10.40 3.40 5.23
CA ALA A 302 10.11 3.18 3.81
C ALA A 302 8.66 3.54 3.46
N LEU A 303 7.68 3.14 4.29
CA LEU A 303 6.27 3.46 4.10
C LEU A 303 6.00 4.96 4.21
N ARG A 304 6.61 5.63 5.19
CA ARG A 304 6.50 7.09 5.38
C ARG A 304 7.02 7.86 4.18
N GLN A 305 8.19 7.49 3.67
CA GLN A 305 8.77 8.10 2.47
C GLN A 305 7.90 7.82 1.23
N ALA A 306 7.38 6.59 1.09
CA ALA A 306 6.46 6.22 0.00
C ALA A 306 5.16 7.04 0.03
N GLU A 307 4.57 7.25 1.22
CA GLU A 307 3.37 8.08 1.42
C GLU A 307 3.60 9.51 0.91
N ARG A 308 4.72 10.11 1.27
CA ARG A 308 5.04 11.49 0.89
C ARG A 308 5.31 11.63 -0.59
N LEU A 309 6.09 10.73 -1.17
CA LEU A 309 6.35 10.72 -2.60
C LEU A 309 5.07 10.47 -3.41
N ALA A 310 4.19 9.59 -2.95
CA ALA A 310 2.90 9.35 -3.59
C ALA A 310 1.99 10.59 -3.53
N ALA A 311 2.00 11.32 -2.41
CA ALA A 311 1.28 12.56 -2.27
C ALA A 311 1.83 13.65 -3.21
N PHE A 312 3.16 13.82 -3.32
CA PHE A 312 3.75 14.73 -4.29
C PHE A 312 3.37 14.37 -5.73
N CYS A 313 3.37 13.06 -6.06
CA CYS A 313 2.94 12.59 -7.37
C CYS A 313 1.45 12.90 -7.65
N ALA A 314 0.60 12.85 -6.61
CA ALA A 314 -0.82 13.18 -6.73
C ALA A 314 -1.08 14.67 -6.92
N LEU A 315 -0.23 15.51 -6.33
CA LEU A 315 -0.35 16.96 -6.33
C LEU A 315 0.48 17.64 -7.43
N ALA A 316 1.30 16.88 -8.17
CA ALA A 316 2.12 17.43 -9.24
C ALA A 316 1.23 18.10 -10.30
N PRO A 317 1.51 19.38 -10.68
CA PRO A 317 0.79 20.04 -11.73
C PRO A 317 0.95 19.32 -13.07
N ALA A 318 -0.11 19.24 -13.85
CA ALA A 318 -0.09 18.62 -15.17
C ALA A 318 0.97 19.29 -16.08
N GLY A 319 1.80 18.48 -16.73
CA GLY A 319 2.84 18.94 -17.65
C GLY A 319 4.14 19.43 -17.01
N GLN A 320 4.27 19.41 -15.70
CA GLN A 320 5.56 19.64 -15.03
C GLN A 320 6.37 18.35 -14.95
N GLY A 321 7.70 18.49 -15.00
CA GLY A 321 8.60 17.33 -14.88
C GLY A 321 8.50 16.61 -13.53
N PRO A 322 8.99 15.37 -13.45
CA PRO A 322 8.84 14.53 -12.24
C PRO A 322 9.50 15.14 -10.99
N ALA A 323 10.48 16.02 -11.13
CA ALA A 323 11.13 16.70 -10.01
C ALA A 323 10.28 17.84 -9.41
N ALA A 324 9.20 18.25 -10.07
CA ALA A 324 8.40 19.39 -9.64
C ALA A 324 7.70 19.11 -8.32
N GLY A 325 7.97 19.95 -7.31
CA GLY A 325 7.35 19.87 -5.99
C GLY A 325 7.92 18.79 -5.05
N VAL A 326 8.89 17.96 -5.49
CA VAL A 326 9.56 16.99 -4.62
C VAL A 326 10.79 17.62 -3.96
N PRO A 327 10.82 17.76 -2.62
CA PRO A 327 11.97 18.31 -1.92
C PRO A 327 13.24 17.52 -2.20
N ALA A 328 14.34 18.23 -2.43
CA ALA A 328 15.66 17.64 -2.63
C ALA A 328 15.69 16.46 -3.64
N TRP A 329 14.96 16.57 -4.74
CA TRP A 329 14.89 15.54 -5.80
C TRP A 329 16.25 14.95 -6.18
N ALA A 330 17.27 15.82 -6.31
CA ALA A 330 18.60 15.39 -6.71
C ALA A 330 19.34 14.52 -5.68
N THR A 331 18.89 14.49 -4.43
CA THR A 331 19.49 13.65 -3.38
C THR A 331 18.86 12.26 -3.31
N LEU A 332 17.71 12.06 -3.94
CA LEU A 332 17.06 10.75 -3.99
C LEU A 332 17.91 9.78 -4.82
N THR A 333 17.89 8.51 -4.43
CA THR A 333 18.55 7.47 -5.21
C THR A 333 17.94 7.36 -6.61
N GLN A 334 18.76 6.97 -7.59
CA GLN A 334 18.29 6.83 -8.98
C GLN A 334 17.08 5.89 -9.11
N SER A 335 17.07 4.79 -8.36
CA SER A 335 15.95 3.83 -8.37
C SER A 335 14.62 4.42 -7.88
N VAL A 336 14.67 5.34 -6.91
CA VAL A 336 13.48 6.08 -6.43
C VAL A 336 13.04 7.10 -7.48
N GLN A 337 13.98 7.83 -8.05
CA GLN A 337 13.69 8.81 -9.12
C GLN A 337 13.04 8.13 -10.33
N ASP A 338 13.58 7.00 -10.79
CA ASP A 338 13.03 6.24 -11.92
C ASP A 338 11.64 5.70 -11.64
N CYS A 339 11.44 5.15 -10.43
CA CYS A 339 10.12 4.68 -10.00
C CYS A 339 9.09 5.81 -9.99
N TYR A 340 9.45 6.94 -9.36
CA TYR A 340 8.58 8.13 -9.27
C TYR A 340 8.25 8.70 -10.65
N ALA A 341 9.25 8.87 -11.53
CA ALA A 341 9.05 9.37 -12.89
C ALA A 341 8.10 8.47 -13.68
N GLY A 342 8.24 7.15 -13.55
CA GLY A 342 7.33 6.18 -14.19
C GLY A 342 5.91 6.21 -13.63
N LEU A 343 5.69 6.75 -12.43
CA LEU A 343 4.37 6.93 -11.83
C LEU A 343 3.73 8.28 -12.20
N ALA A 344 4.53 9.32 -12.28
CA ALA A 344 4.08 10.67 -12.64
C ALA A 344 3.68 10.80 -14.12
N ALA A 345 4.19 9.92 -14.98
CA ALA A 345 3.86 9.88 -16.41
C ALA A 345 2.50 9.19 -16.72
N ARG A 346 1.83 8.62 -15.71
CA ARG A 346 0.53 7.91 -15.81
C ARG A 346 -0.61 8.70 -15.19
#